data_09e0b0fc313cfbd4048ea33d66c0e086
#
_entry.id   09e0b0fc313cfbd4048ea33d66c0e086
#
_cell.length_a   1.000
_cell.length_b   1.000
_cell.length_c   1.000
_cell.angle_alpha   90.00
_cell.angle_beta   90.00
_cell.angle_gamma   90.00
#
_symmetry.space_group_name_H-M   'P 1'
#
loop_
_entity.id
_entity.type
_entity.pdbx_description
1 polymer ?
#
loop_
_entity_poly.entity_id
_entity_poly.type
_entity_poly.pdbx_seq_one_letter_code
_entity_poly.pdbx_strand_id
1 'polypeptide(L)'
;ADSAGRVVRELRLSEQAEYLFGKKVGTGGDASYTPPQYWPEFVDCRAYGQSLSISLNAGAGILTPVTNAFMFDAGIVTYNKTLTSLATVPDTTTQQYHDTSLIHQLEYDSPAPDRKYMAAASGVSGYSMAQLEPGTEPYTQLMSSIDKAAQLAASAGYQYGLPVLTFFQGEADAYLGSSYEYYRSKIVLMQSSINDKAKSVSRVSSDMPMIIYQMASQGRY
;
A
#
# COMPACT_ATOMS: atom_id res chain seq x y z
N ALA A 1 24.15 10.02 -6.48
CA ALA A 1 24.46 10.16 -5.05
C ALA A 1 23.83 11.46 -4.55
N ASP A 2 23.29 11.47 -3.33
CA ASP A 2 22.81 12.68 -2.68
C ASP A 2 24.00 13.56 -2.22
N SER A 3 23.71 14.74 -1.69
CA SER A 3 24.74 15.67 -1.18
C SER A 3 25.59 15.10 -0.02
N ALA A 4 25.22 13.95 0.52
CA ALA A 4 25.98 13.20 1.53
C ALA A 4 26.74 12.00 0.95
N GLY A 5 26.81 11.89 -0.39
CA GLY A 5 27.52 10.80 -1.07
C GLY A 5 26.80 9.45 -1.05
N ARG A 6 25.54 9.40 -0.61
CA ARG A 6 24.76 8.16 -0.60
C ARG A 6 24.22 7.88 -2.00
N VAL A 7 24.31 6.63 -2.42
CA VAL A 7 23.72 6.18 -3.69
C VAL A 7 22.21 6.09 -3.51
N VAL A 8 21.50 7.07 -4.07
CA VAL A 8 20.05 6.98 -4.20
C VAL A 8 19.78 6.23 -5.50
N ARG A 9 19.26 5.01 -5.39
CA ARG A 9 18.86 4.22 -6.55
C ARG A 9 17.39 4.43 -6.79
N GLU A 10 17.06 5.05 -7.90
CA GLU A 10 15.70 5.08 -8.43
C GLU A 10 15.40 3.73 -9.08
N LEU A 11 14.54 2.93 -8.47
CA LEU A 11 14.09 1.67 -9.05
C LEU A 11 12.92 1.95 -10.02
N ARG A 12 12.96 1.38 -11.21
CA ARG A 12 11.79 1.37 -12.10
C ARG A 12 10.66 0.55 -11.46
N LEU A 13 9.41 0.82 -11.82
CA LEU A 13 8.25 0.10 -11.29
C LEU A 13 8.38 -1.42 -11.41
N SER A 14 8.95 -1.92 -12.53
CA SER A 14 9.28 -3.33 -12.73
C SER A 14 10.31 -3.85 -11.73
N GLU A 15 11.36 -3.08 -11.45
CA GLU A 15 12.39 -3.45 -10.46
C GLU A 15 11.84 -3.41 -9.04
N GLN A 16 10.91 -2.47 -8.76
CA GLN A 16 10.22 -2.40 -7.48
C GLN A 16 9.30 -3.61 -7.28
N ALA A 17 8.55 -4.00 -8.30
CA ALA A 17 7.70 -5.19 -8.26
C ALA A 17 8.55 -6.45 -8.03
N GLU A 18 9.71 -6.58 -8.68
CA GLU A 18 10.62 -7.69 -8.48
C GLU A 18 11.26 -7.73 -7.10
N TYR A 19 11.67 -6.57 -6.61
CA TYR A 19 12.16 -6.42 -5.25
C TYR A 19 11.10 -6.85 -4.22
N LEU A 20 9.84 -6.45 -4.46
CA LEU A 20 8.71 -6.76 -3.58
C LEU A 20 8.21 -8.21 -3.71
N PHE A 21 8.33 -8.80 -4.92
CA PHE A 21 7.71 -10.10 -5.24
C PHE A 21 8.72 -11.19 -5.58
N GLY A 22 10.01 -10.93 -5.37
CA GLY A 22 11.08 -11.95 -5.42
C GLY A 22 11.43 -12.46 -6.82
N LYS A 23 10.99 -11.77 -7.87
CA LYS A 23 11.41 -12.10 -9.24
C LYS A 23 12.65 -11.29 -9.61
N LYS A 24 13.75 -11.95 -9.88
CA LYS A 24 15.01 -11.31 -10.27
C LYS A 24 14.96 -10.93 -11.75
N VAL A 25 14.91 -9.64 -12.09
CA VAL A 25 15.15 -9.14 -13.44
C VAL A 25 16.45 -8.33 -13.44
N GLY A 26 17.41 -8.81 -14.17
CA GLY A 26 18.62 -8.07 -14.51
C GLY A 26 19.80 -8.21 -13.54
N THR A 27 20.97 -8.00 -14.09
CA THR A 27 22.31 -8.25 -13.55
C THR A 27 22.82 -7.18 -12.58
N GLY A 28 21.96 -6.62 -11.70
CA GLY A 28 22.37 -5.55 -10.81
C GLY A 28 21.71 -5.51 -9.44
N GLY A 29 21.00 -6.58 -9.05
CA GLY A 29 20.39 -6.66 -7.72
C GLY A 29 21.42 -6.85 -6.62
N ASP A 30 21.18 -6.23 -5.46
CA ASP A 30 21.94 -6.48 -4.26
C ASP A 30 21.91 -7.99 -3.94
N ALA A 31 23.08 -8.61 -3.90
CA ALA A 31 23.23 -10.04 -3.64
C ALA A 31 22.77 -10.46 -2.23
N SER A 32 22.43 -9.49 -1.36
CA SER A 32 21.99 -9.73 0.01
C SER A 32 20.48 -9.89 0.15
N TYR A 33 19.67 -9.57 -0.90
CA TYR A 33 18.22 -9.77 -0.83
C TYR A 33 17.88 -11.25 -0.93
N THR A 34 17.40 -11.80 0.15
CA THR A 34 16.75 -13.10 0.17
C THR A 34 15.25 -12.88 0.07
N PRO A 35 14.60 -13.29 -1.04
CA PRO A 35 13.15 -13.21 -1.12
C PRO A 35 12.50 -13.95 0.06
N PRO A 36 11.35 -13.50 0.56
CA PRO A 36 10.66 -14.25 1.59
C PRO A 36 10.40 -15.67 1.08
N GLN A 37 10.74 -16.66 1.90
CA GLN A 37 10.56 -18.08 1.57
C GLN A 37 9.09 -18.46 1.37
N TYR A 38 8.20 -17.56 1.75
CA TYR A 38 6.77 -17.78 1.74
C TYR A 38 6.04 -16.56 1.22
N TRP A 39 5.26 -16.75 0.15
CA TRP A 39 4.38 -15.74 -0.41
C TRP A 39 2.95 -15.98 0.07
N PRO A 40 2.24 -14.96 0.57
CA PRO A 40 0.86 -15.12 0.95
C PRO A 40 -0.01 -15.48 -0.27
N GLU A 41 -1.01 -16.33 -0.03
CA GLU A 41 -2.01 -16.68 -1.04
C GLU A 41 -2.98 -15.54 -1.27
N PHE A 42 -3.19 -14.72 -0.23
CA PHE A 42 -4.05 -13.53 -0.24
C PHE A 42 -3.20 -12.29 0.05
N VAL A 43 -2.90 -11.54 -0.98
CA VAL A 43 -1.98 -10.39 -0.98
C VAL A 43 -2.79 -9.10 -0.81
N ASP A 44 -2.62 -8.42 0.31
CA ASP A 44 -3.23 -7.11 0.54
C ASP A 44 -2.36 -6.00 -0.07
N CYS A 45 -2.85 -5.38 -1.14
CA CYS A 45 -2.29 -4.20 -1.77
C CYS A 45 -3.00 -2.98 -1.18
N ARG A 46 -2.37 -2.32 -0.23
CA ARG A 46 -3.04 -1.30 0.58
C ARG A 46 -2.46 0.08 0.41
N ALA A 47 -3.36 1.08 0.28
CA ALA A 47 -3.00 2.49 0.31
C ALA A 47 -3.44 3.16 1.62
N TYR A 48 -2.60 4.09 2.11
CA TYR A 48 -2.91 4.94 3.25
C TYR A 48 -2.45 6.37 2.98
N GLY A 49 -3.07 7.36 3.62
CA GLY A 49 -2.68 8.76 3.50
C GLY A 49 -3.85 9.71 3.35
N GLN A 50 -3.73 10.68 2.43
CA GLN A 50 -4.77 11.68 2.18
C GLN A 50 -5.50 11.43 0.84
N SER A 51 -6.03 12.48 0.20
CA SER A 51 -6.91 12.39 -0.98
C SER A 51 -6.40 11.49 -2.11
N LEU A 52 -5.10 11.51 -2.38
CA LEU A 52 -4.51 10.66 -3.42
C LEU A 52 -4.55 9.18 -3.07
N SER A 53 -4.43 8.82 -1.79
CA SER A 53 -4.50 7.41 -1.38
C SER A 53 -5.86 6.76 -1.63
N ILE A 54 -6.92 7.56 -1.64
CA ILE A 54 -8.29 7.11 -1.95
C ILE A 54 -8.70 7.45 -3.39
N SER A 55 -7.73 7.79 -4.23
CA SER A 55 -7.92 8.14 -5.65
C SER A 55 -8.98 9.23 -5.90
N LEU A 56 -9.10 10.18 -4.97
CA LEU A 56 -9.99 11.31 -5.12
C LEU A 56 -9.57 12.11 -6.37
N ASN A 57 -10.51 12.35 -7.28
CA ASN A 57 -10.28 12.97 -8.59
C ASN A 57 -9.46 12.14 -9.60
N ALA A 58 -9.21 10.86 -9.35
CA ALA A 58 -8.70 9.99 -10.40
C ALA A 58 -9.72 9.90 -11.54
N GLY A 59 -9.22 10.03 -12.77
CA GLY A 59 -10.05 9.82 -13.97
C GLY A 59 -10.51 8.39 -14.11
N ALA A 60 -11.42 8.14 -15.05
CA ALA A 60 -11.76 6.79 -15.46
C ALA A 60 -10.49 6.11 -16.01
N GLY A 61 -10.09 5.02 -15.36
CA GLY A 61 -8.92 4.25 -15.78
C GLY A 61 -9.22 3.36 -16.99
N ILE A 62 -8.17 2.89 -17.64
CA ILE A 62 -8.26 1.78 -18.59
C ILE A 62 -8.44 0.52 -17.73
N LEU A 63 -9.64 -0.01 -17.70
CA LEU A 63 -9.97 -1.15 -16.85
C LEU A 63 -9.87 -2.43 -17.67
N THR A 64 -8.75 -3.10 -17.54
CA THR A 64 -8.74 -4.55 -17.79
C THR A 64 -9.21 -5.21 -16.49
N PRO A 65 -10.22 -6.11 -16.55
CA PRO A 65 -10.71 -6.79 -15.35
C PRO A 65 -9.57 -7.52 -14.63
N VAL A 66 -9.51 -7.37 -13.31
CA VAL A 66 -8.59 -8.12 -12.46
C VAL A 66 -9.34 -9.31 -11.89
N THR A 67 -9.07 -10.50 -12.39
CA THR A 67 -9.91 -11.69 -12.15
C THR A 67 -9.82 -12.25 -10.72
N ASN A 68 -8.74 -11.95 -10.00
CA ASN A 68 -8.47 -12.46 -8.65
C ASN A 68 -8.43 -11.36 -7.58
N ALA A 69 -9.03 -10.18 -7.87
CA ALA A 69 -9.04 -9.05 -6.96
C ALA A 69 -10.32 -8.99 -6.13
N PHE A 70 -10.13 -8.71 -4.85
CA PHE A 70 -11.16 -8.53 -3.85
C PHE A 70 -11.08 -7.14 -3.24
N MET A 71 -12.19 -6.69 -2.69
CA MET A 71 -12.31 -5.52 -1.83
C MET A 71 -13.25 -5.87 -0.69
N PHE A 72 -13.44 -4.96 0.27
CA PHE A 72 -14.54 -5.11 1.22
C PHE A 72 -15.89 -4.88 0.53
N ASP A 73 -16.93 -5.45 1.07
CA ASP A 73 -18.31 -5.23 0.64
C ASP A 73 -18.72 -3.75 0.66
N ALA A 74 -18.12 -2.96 1.54
CA ALA A 74 -18.27 -1.51 1.61
C ALA A 74 -17.47 -0.72 0.56
N GLY A 75 -16.71 -1.41 -0.31
CA GLY A 75 -15.84 -0.85 -1.34
C GLY A 75 -14.35 -0.82 -0.95
N ILE A 76 -13.53 -0.23 -1.83
CA ILE A 76 -12.09 -0.13 -1.65
C ILE A 76 -11.74 0.85 -0.52
N VAL A 77 -12.44 2.00 -0.44
CA VAL A 77 -12.21 2.99 0.62
C VAL A 77 -12.83 2.52 1.93
N THR A 78 -12.00 2.34 2.95
CA THR A 78 -12.38 1.69 4.22
C THR A 78 -12.67 2.64 5.37
N TYR A 79 -12.23 3.90 5.30
CA TYR A 79 -12.42 4.87 6.36
C TYR A 79 -13.91 5.16 6.61
N ASN A 80 -14.33 5.13 7.88
CA ASN A 80 -15.73 5.29 8.31
C ASN A 80 -16.71 4.29 7.67
N LYS A 81 -16.24 3.06 7.39
CA LYS A 81 -17.07 2.00 6.83
C LYS A 81 -17.17 0.82 7.80
N THR A 82 -18.34 0.18 7.78
CA THR A 82 -18.51 -1.14 8.39
C THR A 82 -18.07 -2.19 7.40
N LEU A 83 -17.06 -2.99 7.77
CA LEU A 83 -16.44 -3.99 6.91
C LEU A 83 -16.91 -5.37 7.37
N THR A 84 -17.74 -6.04 6.56
CA THR A 84 -18.38 -7.31 6.98
C THR A 84 -17.87 -8.51 6.20
N SER A 85 -17.70 -8.39 4.89
CA SER A 85 -17.34 -9.48 4.00
C SER A 85 -16.42 -9.01 2.86
N LEU A 86 -15.93 -9.96 2.06
CA LEU A 86 -15.22 -9.69 0.82
C LEU A 86 -16.19 -9.69 -0.36
N ALA A 87 -15.93 -8.80 -1.30
CA ALA A 87 -16.59 -8.75 -2.60
C ALA A 87 -15.50 -8.72 -3.70
N THR A 88 -15.81 -9.19 -4.88
CA THR A 88 -14.92 -9.04 -6.04
C THR A 88 -14.85 -7.57 -6.44
N VAL A 89 -13.67 -7.12 -6.88
CA VAL A 89 -13.54 -5.79 -7.49
C VAL A 89 -14.35 -5.80 -8.80
N PRO A 90 -15.30 -4.86 -8.99
CA PRO A 90 -16.13 -4.87 -10.19
C PRO A 90 -15.31 -4.52 -11.44
N ASP A 91 -15.66 -5.09 -12.57
CA ASP A 91 -15.00 -4.87 -13.86
C ASP A 91 -15.12 -3.42 -14.37
N THR A 92 -16.05 -2.67 -13.82
CA THR A 92 -16.31 -1.28 -14.19
C THR A 92 -16.20 -0.38 -12.96
N THR A 93 -15.00 0.01 -12.60
CA THR A 93 -14.83 1.08 -11.62
C THR A 93 -14.84 2.43 -12.33
N THR A 94 -15.64 3.35 -11.86
CA THR A 94 -15.67 4.75 -12.38
C THR A 94 -14.41 5.51 -11.99
N GLN A 95 -13.61 4.96 -11.10
CA GLN A 95 -12.35 5.53 -10.61
C GLN A 95 -11.27 4.45 -10.62
N GLN A 96 -10.08 4.82 -11.08
CA GLN A 96 -8.90 3.97 -10.98
C GLN A 96 -8.25 4.17 -9.62
N TYR A 97 -8.24 3.15 -8.79
CA TYR A 97 -7.51 3.15 -7.52
C TYR A 97 -6.06 2.69 -7.72
N HIS A 98 -5.15 3.23 -6.92
CA HIS A 98 -3.72 2.86 -6.97
C HIS A 98 -3.52 1.38 -6.69
N ASP A 99 -4.27 0.85 -5.74
CA ASP A 99 -4.24 -0.55 -5.33
C ASP A 99 -4.67 -1.47 -6.47
N THR A 100 -5.74 -1.12 -7.21
CA THR A 100 -6.19 -1.90 -8.38
C THR A 100 -5.19 -1.81 -9.53
N SER A 101 -4.56 -0.66 -9.73
CA SER A 101 -3.49 -0.51 -10.72
C SER A 101 -2.26 -1.33 -10.36
N LEU A 102 -1.89 -1.38 -9.09
CA LEU A 102 -0.81 -2.21 -8.60
C LEU A 102 -1.12 -3.69 -8.80
N ILE A 103 -2.32 -4.13 -8.45
CA ILE A 103 -2.77 -5.52 -8.64
C ILE A 103 -2.72 -5.90 -10.12
N HIS A 104 -3.24 -5.05 -11.00
CA HIS A 104 -3.20 -5.28 -12.44
C HIS A 104 -1.76 -5.46 -12.94
N GLN A 105 -0.84 -4.61 -12.49
CA GLN A 105 0.57 -4.72 -12.85
C GLN A 105 1.21 -6.02 -12.34
N LEU A 106 0.86 -6.42 -11.11
CA LEU A 106 1.35 -7.68 -10.53
C LEU A 106 0.85 -8.91 -11.28
N GLU A 107 -0.42 -8.93 -11.66
CA GLU A 107 -0.97 -10.03 -12.48
C GLU A 107 -0.34 -10.08 -13.86
N TYR A 108 -0.05 -8.92 -14.46
CA TYR A 108 0.59 -8.83 -15.76
C TYR A 108 2.05 -9.31 -15.71
N ASP A 109 2.83 -8.80 -14.76
CA ASP A 109 4.28 -9.06 -14.66
C ASP A 109 4.61 -10.45 -14.09
N SER A 110 3.74 -10.96 -13.23
CA SER A 110 3.98 -12.22 -12.52
C SER A 110 2.67 -13.00 -12.30
N PRO A 111 2.10 -13.54 -13.38
CA PRO A 111 0.85 -14.28 -13.30
C PRO A 111 0.93 -15.43 -12.28
N ALA A 112 0.03 -15.42 -11.33
CA ALA A 112 -0.09 -16.46 -10.31
C ALA A 112 -1.59 -16.77 -10.14
N PRO A 113 -2.14 -17.73 -10.90
CA PRO A 113 -3.58 -17.96 -10.98
C PRO A 113 -4.24 -18.32 -9.65
N ASP A 114 -3.47 -18.90 -8.73
CA ASP A 114 -3.96 -19.29 -7.41
C ASP A 114 -3.87 -18.15 -6.39
N ARG A 115 -3.18 -17.05 -6.72
CA ARG A 115 -3.03 -15.90 -5.82
C ARG A 115 -4.26 -15.03 -5.88
N LYS A 116 -4.69 -14.58 -4.72
CA LYS A 116 -5.78 -13.60 -4.53
C LYS A 116 -5.18 -12.28 -4.09
N TYR A 117 -5.78 -11.20 -4.57
CA TYR A 117 -5.34 -9.84 -4.22
C TYR A 117 -6.46 -9.09 -3.54
N MET A 118 -6.10 -8.19 -2.63
CA MET A 118 -7.04 -7.28 -2.02
C MET A 118 -6.66 -5.84 -2.33
N ALA A 119 -7.61 -5.07 -2.83
CA ALA A 119 -7.53 -3.63 -2.96
C ALA A 119 -8.19 -2.97 -1.75
N ALA A 120 -7.46 -2.16 -1.00
CA ALA A 120 -8.01 -1.41 0.12
C ALA A 120 -7.27 -0.08 0.32
N ALA A 121 -8.02 1.00 0.53
CA ALA A 121 -7.51 2.33 0.77
C ALA A 121 -8.10 2.91 2.06
N SER A 122 -7.25 3.36 2.98
CA SER A 122 -7.67 3.88 4.30
C SER A 122 -7.20 5.33 4.46
N GLY A 123 -7.53 6.21 3.52
CA GLY A 123 -7.11 7.61 3.53
C GLY A 123 -8.21 8.58 3.92
N VAL A 124 -7.80 9.78 4.35
CA VAL A 124 -8.70 10.89 4.66
C VAL A 124 -8.24 12.16 3.96
N SER A 125 -9.10 12.72 3.09
CA SER A 125 -8.76 13.91 2.30
C SER A 125 -8.36 15.10 3.18
N GLY A 126 -7.27 15.76 2.82
CA GLY A 126 -6.79 16.98 3.48
C GLY A 126 -6.11 16.79 4.83
N TYR A 127 -5.95 15.56 5.32
CA TYR A 127 -5.33 15.30 6.62
C TYR A 127 -3.81 15.45 6.56
N SER A 128 -3.27 16.09 7.61
CA SER A 128 -1.84 16.18 7.86
C SER A 128 -1.32 14.89 8.52
N MET A 129 0.01 14.77 8.62
CA MET A 129 0.65 13.68 9.33
C MET A 129 0.18 13.57 10.78
N ALA A 130 0.00 14.69 11.48
CA ALA A 130 -0.52 14.71 12.85
C ALA A 130 -1.92 14.11 13.01
N GLN A 131 -2.70 14.08 11.94
CA GLN A 131 -4.05 13.51 11.91
C GLN A 131 -4.08 12.06 11.39
N LEU A 132 -2.97 11.57 10.84
CA LEU A 132 -2.84 10.23 10.26
C LEU A 132 -1.90 9.32 11.04
N GLU A 133 -1.14 9.85 12.00
CA GLU A 133 -0.13 9.11 12.77
C GLU A 133 -0.73 8.10 13.77
N PRO A 134 0.08 7.18 14.33
CA PRO A 134 -0.34 6.26 15.38
C PRO A 134 -1.03 6.97 16.55
N GLY A 135 -2.15 6.41 16.99
CA GLY A 135 -3.00 6.97 18.04
C GLY A 135 -4.16 7.82 17.55
N THR A 136 -4.23 8.15 16.27
CA THR A 136 -5.38 8.85 15.67
C THR A 136 -6.47 7.86 15.25
N GLU A 137 -7.69 8.38 15.04
CA GLU A 137 -8.81 7.57 14.60
C GLU A 137 -8.57 6.94 13.21
N PRO A 138 -8.11 7.69 12.17
CA PRO A 138 -7.82 7.09 10.87
C PRO A 138 -6.80 5.96 10.94
N TYR A 139 -5.76 6.13 11.76
CA TYR A 139 -4.77 5.10 11.97
C TYR A 139 -5.35 3.85 12.66
N THR A 140 -6.19 4.05 13.67
CA THR A 140 -6.89 2.95 14.36
C THR A 140 -7.79 2.19 13.39
N GLN A 141 -8.49 2.89 12.51
CA GLN A 141 -9.33 2.27 11.48
C GLN A 141 -8.51 1.54 10.41
N LEU A 142 -7.35 2.07 10.02
CA LEU A 142 -6.39 1.34 9.16
C LEU A 142 -6.02 -0.01 9.81
N MET A 143 -5.59 0.00 11.07
CA MET A 143 -5.18 -1.21 11.79
C MET A 143 -6.32 -2.23 11.91
N SER A 144 -7.52 -1.76 12.23
CA SER A 144 -8.72 -2.60 12.32
C SER A 144 -9.11 -3.20 10.97
N SER A 145 -8.93 -2.46 9.88
CA SER A 145 -9.22 -2.95 8.53
C SER A 145 -8.21 -4.01 8.07
N ILE A 146 -6.95 -3.94 8.52
CA ILE A 146 -5.93 -4.98 8.29
C ILE A 146 -6.33 -6.27 9.04
N ASP A 147 -6.70 -6.16 10.32
CA ASP A 147 -7.17 -7.32 11.11
C ASP A 147 -8.39 -7.97 10.46
N LYS A 148 -9.33 -7.15 9.99
CA LYS A 148 -10.55 -7.64 9.34
C LYS A 148 -10.23 -8.36 8.02
N ALA A 149 -9.33 -7.83 7.20
CA ALA A 149 -8.90 -8.47 5.97
C ALA A 149 -8.24 -9.83 6.25
N ALA A 150 -7.34 -9.89 7.24
CA ALA A 150 -6.69 -11.13 7.64
C ALA A 150 -7.70 -12.18 8.15
N GLN A 151 -8.67 -11.76 8.97
CA GLN A 151 -9.75 -12.63 9.44
C GLN A 151 -10.60 -13.19 8.30
N LEU A 152 -10.98 -12.34 7.35
CA LEU A 152 -11.81 -12.76 6.21
C LEU A 152 -11.06 -13.68 5.26
N ALA A 153 -9.78 -13.40 4.98
CA ALA A 153 -8.92 -14.29 4.20
C ALA A 153 -8.79 -15.67 4.87
N ALA A 154 -8.51 -15.69 6.18
CA ALA A 154 -8.42 -16.94 6.95
C ALA A 154 -9.74 -17.74 6.94
N SER A 155 -10.88 -17.05 7.07
CA SER A 155 -12.21 -17.67 7.00
C SER A 155 -12.50 -18.28 5.62
N ALA A 156 -11.90 -17.74 4.57
CA ALA A 156 -11.98 -18.26 3.22
C ALA A 156 -10.89 -19.33 2.91
N GLY A 157 -10.07 -19.69 3.89
CA GLY A 157 -9.02 -20.72 3.77
C GLY A 157 -7.71 -20.21 3.17
N TYR A 158 -7.52 -18.89 3.04
CA TYR A 158 -6.31 -18.30 2.46
C TYR A 158 -5.35 -17.81 3.54
N GLN A 159 -4.08 -17.87 3.22
CA GLN A 159 -3.03 -17.26 4.04
C GLN A 159 -2.82 -15.81 3.63
N TYR A 160 -3.15 -14.92 4.54
CA TYR A 160 -3.07 -13.48 4.35
C TYR A 160 -1.65 -12.95 4.50
N GLY A 161 -1.33 -11.90 3.75
CA GLY A 161 -0.15 -11.09 3.93
C GLY A 161 -0.31 -9.68 3.40
N LEU A 162 0.32 -8.75 4.10
CA LEU A 162 0.47 -7.35 3.71
C LEU A 162 1.94 -7.11 3.33
N PRO A 163 2.35 -7.36 2.08
CA PRO A 163 3.76 -7.29 1.68
C PRO A 163 4.23 -5.86 1.42
N VAL A 164 3.33 -4.92 1.21
CA VAL A 164 3.64 -3.53 0.89
C VAL A 164 2.49 -2.62 1.30
N LEU A 165 2.83 -1.41 1.73
CA LEU A 165 1.88 -0.31 1.90
C LEU A 165 2.32 0.86 1.03
N THR A 166 1.39 1.44 0.26
CA THR A 166 1.61 2.70 -0.45
C THR A 166 1.10 3.87 0.39
N PHE A 167 1.95 4.87 0.59
CA PHE A 167 1.64 6.02 1.43
C PHE A 167 1.63 7.32 0.63
N PHE A 168 0.48 7.96 0.56
CA PHE A 168 0.25 9.20 -0.20
C PHE A 168 -0.10 10.33 0.75
N GLN A 169 0.91 11.11 1.13
CA GLN A 169 0.71 12.24 2.02
C GLN A 169 1.88 13.23 1.85
N GLY A 170 1.67 14.49 2.20
CA GLY A 170 2.70 15.52 2.20
C GLY A 170 2.17 16.91 1.86
N GLU A 171 1.10 17.01 1.06
CA GLU A 171 0.56 18.30 0.64
C GLU A 171 0.06 19.13 1.84
N ALA A 172 -0.69 18.51 2.75
CA ALA A 172 -1.20 19.20 3.94
C ALA A 172 -0.05 19.64 4.86
N ASP A 173 0.96 18.80 5.05
CA ASP A 173 2.12 19.14 5.88
C ASP A 173 3.00 20.21 5.24
N ALA A 174 3.17 20.19 3.92
CA ALA A 174 3.86 21.25 3.19
C ALA A 174 3.13 22.60 3.33
N TYR A 175 1.80 22.59 3.23
CA TYR A 175 0.97 23.78 3.43
C TYR A 175 1.06 24.32 4.86
N LEU A 176 1.07 23.42 5.86
CA LEU A 176 1.20 23.77 7.29
C LEU A 176 2.63 24.16 7.69
N GLY A 177 3.62 23.98 6.82
CA GLY A 177 5.01 24.27 7.12
C GLY A 177 5.66 23.29 8.10
N SER A 178 5.20 22.04 8.12
CA SER A 178 5.81 20.98 8.93
C SER A 178 7.30 20.82 8.60
N SER A 179 8.16 20.68 9.63
CA SER A 179 9.59 20.48 9.38
C SER A 179 9.87 19.08 8.80
N TYR A 180 10.96 18.98 8.05
CA TYR A 180 11.41 17.71 7.50
C TYR A 180 11.66 16.65 8.59
N GLU A 181 12.30 17.06 9.70
CA GLU A 181 12.63 16.18 10.82
C GLU A 181 11.37 15.65 11.49
N TYR A 182 10.38 16.51 11.71
CA TYR A 182 9.08 16.12 12.25
C TYR A 182 8.43 15.09 11.32
N TYR A 183 8.26 15.45 10.05
CA TYR A 183 7.60 14.58 9.06
C TYR A 183 8.31 13.22 8.93
N ARG A 184 9.63 13.24 8.79
CA ARG A 184 10.44 12.01 8.71
C ARG A 184 10.28 11.13 9.94
N SER A 185 10.32 11.72 11.14
CA SER A 185 10.18 10.97 12.39
C SER A 185 8.84 10.23 12.48
N LYS A 186 7.76 10.88 12.01
CA LYS A 186 6.43 10.29 12.01
C LYS A 186 6.26 9.18 10.97
N ILE A 187 6.86 9.33 9.79
CA ILE A 187 6.90 8.27 8.78
C ILE A 187 7.61 7.02 9.33
N VAL A 188 8.77 7.18 9.96
CA VAL A 188 9.53 6.06 10.53
C VAL A 188 8.72 5.34 11.61
N LEU A 189 8.08 6.10 12.52
CA LEU A 189 7.23 5.54 13.57
C LEU A 189 6.05 4.77 12.97
N MET A 190 5.38 5.34 11.99
CA MET A 190 4.23 4.73 11.31
C MET A 190 4.65 3.47 10.57
N GLN A 191 5.75 3.50 9.80
CA GLN A 191 6.28 2.33 9.12
C GLN A 191 6.57 1.18 10.10
N SER A 192 7.27 1.47 11.21
CA SER A 192 7.56 0.46 12.22
C SER A 192 6.29 -0.17 12.77
N SER A 193 5.30 0.64 13.14
CA SER A 193 4.05 0.16 13.71
C SER A 193 3.21 -0.66 12.73
N ILE A 194 3.16 -0.25 11.44
CA ILE A 194 2.45 -1.01 10.40
C ILE A 194 3.19 -2.31 10.09
N ASN A 195 4.53 -2.28 10.09
CA ASN A 195 5.35 -3.47 9.90
C ASN A 195 5.11 -4.51 11.00
N ASP A 196 5.05 -4.08 12.27
CA ASP A 196 4.72 -4.96 13.39
C ASP A 196 3.30 -5.56 13.23
N LYS A 197 2.34 -4.75 12.79
CA LYS A 197 0.99 -5.22 12.46
C LYS A 197 1.02 -6.26 11.34
N ALA A 198 1.70 -5.98 10.24
CA ALA A 198 1.83 -6.90 9.10
C ALA A 198 2.40 -8.25 9.55
N LYS A 199 3.46 -8.26 10.35
CA LYS A 199 4.05 -9.47 10.93
C LYS A 199 3.10 -10.22 11.86
N SER A 200 2.28 -9.50 12.61
CA SER A 200 1.34 -10.13 13.57
C SER A 200 0.19 -10.88 12.89
N VAL A 201 -0.22 -10.45 11.69
CA VAL A 201 -1.37 -11.01 10.96
C VAL A 201 -0.96 -11.91 9.78
N SER A 202 0.32 -11.95 9.44
CA SER A 202 0.84 -12.76 8.34
C SER A 202 1.95 -13.69 8.81
N ARG A 203 2.27 -14.70 8.01
CA ARG A 203 3.45 -15.55 8.25
C ARG A 203 4.75 -14.96 7.68
N VAL A 204 4.66 -13.78 7.05
CA VAL A 204 5.82 -13.11 6.49
C VAL A 204 6.61 -12.48 7.62
N SER A 205 7.84 -12.95 7.82
CA SER A 205 8.75 -12.43 8.87
C SER A 205 9.64 -11.29 8.41
N SER A 206 9.73 -11.07 7.10
CA SER A 206 10.51 -9.96 6.53
C SER A 206 9.85 -8.61 6.80
N ASP A 207 10.67 -7.56 6.84
CA ASP A 207 10.16 -6.20 6.94
C ASP A 207 9.36 -5.82 5.71
N MET A 208 8.21 -5.22 5.96
CA MET A 208 7.34 -4.71 4.91
C MET A 208 7.86 -3.33 4.44
N PRO A 209 8.17 -3.16 3.15
CA PRO A 209 8.48 -1.85 2.61
C PRO A 209 7.24 -0.96 2.58
N MET A 210 7.45 0.34 2.81
CA MET A 210 6.47 1.38 2.57
C MET A 210 6.89 2.21 1.36
N ILE A 211 6.06 2.24 0.33
CA ILE A 211 6.27 3.07 -0.86
C ILE A 211 5.67 4.44 -0.58
N ILE A 212 6.52 5.48 -0.54
CA ILE A 212 6.08 6.83 -0.24
C ILE A 212 6.01 7.62 -1.55
N TYR A 213 4.86 8.23 -1.81
CA TYR A 213 4.72 9.17 -2.90
C TYR A 213 5.52 10.44 -2.61
N GLN A 214 6.43 10.77 -3.51
CA GLN A 214 7.20 12.01 -3.42
C GLN A 214 6.49 13.11 -4.23
N MET A 215 6.09 14.19 -3.56
CA MET A 215 5.55 15.36 -4.23
C MET A 215 6.63 16.06 -5.03
N ALA A 216 6.38 16.30 -6.30
CA ALA A 216 7.36 16.90 -7.22
C ALA A 216 7.58 18.41 -6.97
N SER A 217 6.57 19.16 -6.60
CA SER A 217 6.64 20.55 -6.10
C SER A 217 5.24 21.01 -5.68
N GLN A 218 5.13 21.65 -4.54
CA GLN A 218 4.08 22.66 -4.37
C GLN A 218 4.72 24.00 -4.70
N GLY A 219 4.33 24.58 -5.82
CA GLY A 219 4.59 25.99 -6.04
C GLY A 219 3.98 26.74 -4.86
N ARG A 220 4.80 27.46 -4.10
CA ARG A 220 4.25 28.44 -3.18
C ARG A 220 3.58 29.48 -4.04
N TYR A 221 2.27 29.51 -4.05
CA TYR A 221 1.48 30.60 -4.59
C TYR A 221 1.38 31.71 -3.54
#